data_a7eb8b2b5ec3cdc368349f8e2fced625
#
_entry.id   a7eb8b2b5ec3cdc368349f8e2fced625
#
_cell.length_a   1.000
_cell.length_b   1.000
_cell.length_c   1.000
_cell.angle_alpha   90.00
_cell.angle_beta   90.00
_cell.angle_gamma   90.00
#
_symmetry.space_group_name_H-M   'P 1'
#
loop_
_entity.id
_entity.type
_entity.pdbx_description
1 polymer ?
#
loop_
_entity_poly.entity_id
_entity_poly.type
_entity_poly.pdbx_seq_one_letter_code
_entity_poly.pdbx_strand_id
1 'polypeptide(L)'
;MKKILLLTTSPTVGGNGDALMDAAAKTAKECGAEIQRIDIRNLTIHPCKGCYGCAKTGVCVQKDDMASVLAALHECDGLIAEAPVYYNGMAAQALLVIDRLCC
;
A
#
# COMPACT_ATOMS: atom_id res chain seq x y z
N MET A 1 5.48 -17.81 -11.58
CA MET A 1 4.59 -16.66 -11.85
C MET A 1 4.94 -15.51 -10.92
N LYS A 2 5.14 -14.32 -11.45
CA LYS A 2 5.44 -13.15 -10.63
C LYS A 2 4.16 -12.62 -9.99
N LYS A 3 4.26 -12.18 -8.74
CA LYS A 3 3.14 -11.61 -7.99
C LYS A 3 3.35 -10.09 -7.85
N ILE A 4 2.42 -9.32 -8.35
CA ILE A 4 2.46 -7.85 -8.32
C ILE A 4 1.41 -7.35 -7.35
N LEU A 5 1.84 -6.56 -6.37
CA LEU A 5 0.94 -5.88 -5.45
C LEU A 5 0.61 -4.50 -5.99
N LEU A 6 -0.68 -4.21 -6.09
CA LEU A 6 -1.18 -2.88 -6.46
C LEU A 6 -1.73 -2.22 -5.21
N LEU A 7 -1.16 -1.09 -4.83
CA LEU A 7 -1.54 -0.37 -3.61
C LEU A 7 -2.21 0.95 -4.00
N THR A 8 -3.51 1.03 -3.76
CA THR A 8 -4.30 2.22 -4.06
C THR A 8 -4.47 3.05 -2.80
N THR A 9 -3.96 4.28 -2.78
CA THR A 9 -4.01 5.13 -1.60
C THR A 9 -4.93 6.34 -1.74
N SER A 10 -5.45 6.61 -2.94
CA SER A 10 -6.37 7.73 -3.15
C SER A 10 -7.68 7.53 -2.37
N PRO A 11 -8.19 8.55 -1.68
CA PRO A 11 -9.51 8.47 -1.04
C PRO A 11 -10.65 8.55 -2.05
N THR A 12 -10.39 8.96 -3.28
CA THR A 12 -11.42 9.14 -4.32
C THR A 12 -11.70 7.85 -5.05
N VAL A 13 -12.93 7.36 -4.97
CA VAL A 13 -13.37 6.16 -5.71
C VAL A 13 -13.65 6.55 -7.16
N GLY A 14 -13.12 5.74 -8.10
CA GLY A 14 -13.38 5.93 -9.54
C GLY A 14 -12.69 7.14 -10.16
N GLY A 15 -11.67 7.68 -9.48
CA GLY A 15 -10.91 8.82 -10.00
C GLY A 15 -9.77 8.39 -10.92
N ASN A 16 -8.87 9.35 -11.19
CA ASN A 16 -7.72 9.12 -12.09
C ASN A 16 -6.77 8.05 -11.55
N GLY A 17 -6.58 7.99 -10.23
CA GLY A 17 -5.75 6.95 -9.61
C GLY A 17 -6.29 5.56 -9.88
N ASP A 18 -7.59 5.36 -9.71
CA ASP A 18 -8.23 4.08 -9.98
C ASP A 18 -8.10 3.70 -11.46
N ALA A 19 -8.25 4.66 -12.38
CA ALA A 19 -8.09 4.41 -13.81
C ALA A 19 -6.66 3.94 -14.13
N LEU A 20 -5.66 4.58 -13.55
CA LEU A 20 -4.27 4.20 -13.73
C LEU A 20 -4.00 2.79 -13.18
N MET A 21 -4.53 2.49 -12.00
CA MET A 21 -4.35 1.17 -11.39
C MET A 21 -5.08 0.07 -12.16
N ASP A 22 -6.26 0.37 -12.71
CA ASP A 22 -6.99 -0.58 -13.56
C ASP A 22 -6.19 -0.91 -14.82
N ALA A 23 -5.58 0.09 -15.45
CA ALA A 23 -4.72 -0.12 -16.62
C ALA A 23 -3.48 -0.95 -16.27
N ALA A 24 -2.85 -0.67 -15.13
CA ALA A 24 -1.69 -1.42 -14.67
C ALA A 24 -2.05 -2.88 -14.38
N ALA A 25 -3.19 -3.12 -13.74
CA ALA A 25 -3.66 -4.47 -13.43
C ALA A 25 -3.92 -5.26 -14.71
N LYS A 26 -4.58 -4.65 -15.69
CA LYS A 26 -4.87 -5.28 -16.96
C LYS A 26 -3.58 -5.69 -17.68
N THR A 27 -2.64 -4.77 -17.79
CA THR A 27 -1.37 -5.03 -18.48
C THR A 27 -0.55 -6.12 -17.77
N ALA A 28 -0.49 -6.07 -16.45
CA ALA A 28 0.26 -7.08 -15.70
C ALA A 28 -0.34 -8.48 -15.86
N LYS A 29 -1.66 -8.60 -15.88
CA LYS A 29 -2.34 -9.88 -16.13
C LYS A 29 -2.05 -10.39 -17.52
N GLU A 30 -2.07 -9.52 -18.53
CA GLU A 30 -1.75 -9.89 -19.91
C GLU A 30 -0.31 -10.39 -20.04
N CYS A 31 0.59 -9.92 -19.19
CA CYS A 31 1.98 -10.38 -19.13
C CYS A 31 2.18 -11.64 -18.28
N GLY A 32 1.11 -12.22 -17.76
CA GLY A 32 1.16 -13.46 -17.00
C GLY A 32 1.43 -13.31 -15.51
N ALA A 33 1.32 -12.08 -14.96
CA ALA A 33 1.52 -11.87 -13.54
C ALA A 33 0.25 -12.18 -12.74
N GLU A 34 0.44 -12.62 -11.50
CA GLU A 34 -0.62 -12.69 -10.51
C GLU A 34 -0.77 -11.32 -9.84
N ILE A 35 -2.00 -10.84 -9.71
CA ILE A 35 -2.29 -9.51 -9.18
C ILE A 35 -2.98 -9.63 -7.82
N GLN A 36 -2.46 -8.90 -6.84
CA GLN A 36 -3.14 -8.63 -5.59
C GLN A 36 -3.33 -7.12 -5.48
N ARG A 37 -4.55 -6.68 -5.23
CA ARG A 37 -4.86 -5.25 -5.10
C ARG A 37 -5.31 -4.96 -3.68
N ILE A 38 -4.69 -3.96 -3.05
CA ILE A 38 -5.06 -3.48 -1.73
C ILE A 38 -5.51 -2.03 -1.84
N ASP A 39 -6.68 -1.74 -1.31
CA ASP A 39 -7.28 -0.43 -1.32
C ASP A 39 -7.24 0.14 0.09
N ILE A 40 -6.36 1.12 0.32
CA ILE A 40 -6.09 1.68 1.65
C ILE A 40 -7.33 2.38 2.23
N ARG A 41 -8.20 2.94 1.37
CA ARG A 41 -9.38 3.66 1.86
C ARG A 41 -10.37 2.78 2.63
N ASN A 42 -10.27 1.47 2.48
CA ASN A 42 -11.13 0.50 3.19
C ASN A 42 -10.44 -0.07 4.43
N LEU A 43 -9.24 0.39 4.76
CA LEU A 43 -8.46 -0.13 5.86
C LEU A 43 -8.29 0.90 6.96
N THR A 44 -8.07 0.40 8.17
CA THR A 44 -7.73 1.23 9.32
C THR A 44 -6.23 1.15 9.57
N ILE A 45 -5.52 2.23 9.27
CA ILE A 45 -4.07 2.33 9.46
C ILE A 45 -3.80 3.60 10.25
N HIS A 46 -3.24 3.44 11.46
CA HIS A 46 -2.89 4.57 12.31
C HIS A 46 -1.49 5.07 12.02
N PRO A 47 -1.20 6.35 12.28
CA PRO A 47 0.14 6.90 12.09
C PRO A 47 1.17 6.18 12.97
N CYS A 48 2.42 6.15 12.52
CA CYS A 48 3.52 5.69 13.35
C CYS A 48 3.72 6.64 14.54
N LYS A 49 3.88 6.08 15.73
CA LYS A 49 4.05 6.86 16.96
C LYS A 49 5.51 7.16 17.30
N GLY A 50 6.44 6.57 16.55
CA GLY A 50 7.86 6.74 16.84
C GLY A 50 8.31 6.10 18.14
N CYS A 51 7.64 5.03 18.57
CA CYS A 51 7.93 4.40 19.88
C CYS A 51 9.10 3.43 19.87
N TYR A 52 9.64 3.09 18.70
CA TYR A 52 10.76 2.16 18.51
C TYR A 52 10.49 0.72 19.00
N GLY A 53 9.25 0.35 19.26
CA GLY A 53 8.91 -1.02 19.65
C GLY A 53 9.33 -2.06 18.64
N CYS A 54 9.16 -1.77 17.34
CA CYS A 54 9.54 -2.68 16.25
C CYS A 54 11.05 -2.88 16.13
N ALA A 55 11.86 -1.95 16.63
CA ALA A 55 13.32 -2.09 16.61
C ALA A 55 13.79 -3.28 17.44
N LYS A 56 13.01 -3.65 18.46
CA LYS A 56 13.34 -4.76 19.35
C LYS A 56 12.80 -6.10 18.86
N THR A 57 11.59 -6.09 18.29
CA THR A 57 10.87 -7.33 17.94
C THR A 57 10.73 -7.56 16.45
N GLY A 58 10.93 -6.52 15.63
CA GLY A 58 10.65 -6.58 14.20
C GLY A 58 9.18 -6.50 13.84
N VAL A 59 8.31 -6.29 14.83
CA VAL A 59 6.85 -6.23 14.63
C VAL A 59 6.30 -4.99 15.32
N CYS A 60 5.41 -4.27 14.63
CA CYS A 60 4.77 -3.10 15.19
C CYS A 60 3.87 -3.45 16.37
N VAL A 61 3.91 -2.61 17.42
CA VAL A 61 3.03 -2.79 18.59
C VAL A 61 1.57 -2.46 18.29
N GLN A 62 1.31 -1.67 17.26
CA GLN A 62 -0.04 -1.31 16.86
C GLN A 62 -0.71 -2.46 16.13
N LYS A 63 -1.94 -2.77 16.53
CA LYS A 63 -2.71 -3.86 15.94
C LYS A 63 -3.83 -3.29 15.07
N ASP A 64 -3.49 -3.05 13.81
CA ASP A 64 -4.42 -2.54 12.83
C ASP A 64 -4.19 -3.22 11.46
N ASP A 65 -4.80 -2.70 10.40
CA ASP A 65 -4.73 -3.34 9.08
C ASP A 65 -3.35 -3.27 8.42
N MET A 66 -2.39 -2.53 9.00
CA MET A 66 -1.04 -2.47 8.44
C MET A 66 -0.35 -3.83 8.43
N ALA A 67 -0.70 -4.72 9.35
CA ALA A 67 -0.13 -6.06 9.37
C ALA A 67 -0.40 -6.83 8.07
N SER A 68 -1.62 -6.74 7.54
CA SER A 68 -1.96 -7.39 6.26
C SER A 68 -1.28 -6.74 5.07
N VAL A 69 -1.08 -5.43 5.11
CA VAL A 69 -0.32 -4.72 4.06
C VAL A 69 1.14 -5.17 4.06
N LEU A 70 1.76 -5.26 5.23
CA LEU A 70 3.14 -5.73 5.35
C LEU A 70 3.29 -7.18 4.86
N ALA A 71 2.35 -8.05 5.21
CA ALA A 71 2.36 -9.43 4.74
C ALA A 71 2.31 -9.50 3.20
N ALA A 72 1.45 -8.70 2.59
CA ALA A 72 1.35 -8.64 1.13
C ALA A 72 2.64 -8.12 0.49
N LEU A 73 3.28 -7.12 1.11
CA LEU A 73 4.55 -6.58 0.63
C LEU A 73 5.67 -7.61 0.68
N HIS A 74 5.72 -8.42 1.73
CA HIS A 74 6.73 -9.48 1.85
C HIS A 74 6.54 -10.59 0.82
N GLU A 75 5.32 -10.84 0.39
CA GLU A 75 5.00 -11.91 -0.56
C GLU A 75 5.13 -11.49 -2.03
N CYS A 76 5.07 -10.20 -2.32
CA CYS A 76 5.06 -9.75 -3.71
C CYS A 76 6.47 -9.71 -4.32
N ASP A 77 6.52 -9.83 -5.64
CA ASP A 77 7.75 -9.68 -6.42
C ASP A 77 7.92 -8.24 -6.91
N GLY A 78 6.83 -7.50 -7.03
CA GLY A 78 6.85 -6.11 -7.44
C GLY A 78 5.69 -5.33 -6.85
N LEU A 79 5.88 -4.02 -6.71
CA LEU A 79 4.90 -3.13 -6.13
C LEU A 79 4.61 -1.99 -7.11
N ILE A 80 3.35 -1.72 -7.33
CA ILE A 80 2.88 -0.51 -8.01
C ILE A 80 1.95 0.20 -7.03
N ALA A 81 2.30 1.42 -6.66
CA ALA A 81 1.49 2.23 -5.75
C ALA A 81 1.08 3.53 -6.44
N GLU A 82 -0.13 3.98 -6.18
CA GLU A 82 -0.57 5.29 -6.62
C GLU A 82 -0.93 6.16 -5.42
N ALA A 83 -0.71 7.46 -5.56
CA ALA A 83 -1.07 8.44 -4.53
C ALA A 83 -1.41 9.76 -5.20
N PRO A 84 -2.47 10.44 -4.75
CA PRO A 84 -2.73 11.79 -5.24
C PRO A 84 -1.70 12.76 -4.68
N VAL A 85 -1.53 13.89 -5.36
CA VAL A 85 -0.66 14.97 -4.89
C VAL A 85 -1.52 16.01 -4.18
N TYR A 86 -1.27 16.19 -2.89
CA TYR A 86 -1.92 17.22 -2.09
C TYR A 86 -0.84 18.15 -1.56
N TYR A 87 -0.98 19.41 -1.89
CA TYR A 87 -0.09 20.47 -1.42
C TYR A 87 1.39 20.15 -1.66
N ASN A 88 1.74 19.80 -2.90
CA ASN A 88 3.08 19.47 -3.37
C ASN A 88 3.71 18.22 -2.74
N GLY A 89 2.90 17.37 -2.09
CA GLY A 89 3.37 16.14 -1.49
C GLY A 89 2.40 15.00 -1.74
N MET A 90 2.77 13.82 -1.28
CA MET A 90 1.87 12.67 -1.32
C MET A 90 0.75 12.87 -0.31
N ALA A 91 -0.44 12.38 -0.63
CA ALA A 91 -1.57 12.42 0.29
C ALA A 91 -1.23 11.70 1.61
N ALA A 92 -1.83 12.15 2.70
CA ALA A 92 -1.60 11.57 4.03
C ALA A 92 -1.87 10.07 4.07
N GLN A 93 -2.84 9.58 3.31
CA GLN A 93 -3.18 8.15 3.24
C GLN A 93 -1.99 7.32 2.76
N ALA A 94 -1.22 7.81 1.79
CA ALA A 94 -0.01 7.15 1.33
C ALA A 94 1.10 7.21 2.37
N LEU A 95 1.25 8.36 3.04
CA LEU A 95 2.27 8.55 4.06
C LEU A 95 2.02 7.67 5.29
N LEU A 96 0.77 7.40 5.65
CA LEU A 96 0.46 6.47 6.73
C LEU A 96 1.09 5.10 6.48
N VAL A 97 1.01 4.62 5.26
CA VAL A 97 1.60 3.34 4.89
C VAL A 97 3.12 3.43 4.89
N ILE A 98 3.66 4.46 4.24
CA ILE A 98 5.11 4.63 4.09
C ILE A 98 5.79 4.74 5.45
N ASP A 99 5.23 5.52 6.36
CA ASP A 99 5.81 5.71 7.69
C ASP A 99 5.81 4.43 8.54
N ARG A 100 4.94 3.49 8.21
CA ARG A 100 4.83 2.22 8.92
C ARG A 100 5.59 1.07 8.24
N LEU A 101 6.36 1.34 7.19
CA LEU A 101 7.18 0.32 6.52
C LEU A 101 8.46 -0.02 7.27
N CYS A 102 8.78 0.69 8.32
CA CYS A 102 10.02 0.48 9.10
C CYS A 102 10.01 -0.82 9.92
N CYS A 103 8.90 -1.51 9.98
CA CYS A 103 8.81 -2.78 10.71
C CYS A 103 9.24 -3.97 9.82
#